data_454cbbeea4a87e90b705b976c271c115
#
_entry.id   454cbbeea4a87e90b705b976c271c115
#
_cell.length_a   1.000
_cell.length_b   1.000
_cell.length_c   1.000
_cell.angle_alpha   90.00
_cell.angle_beta   90.00
_cell.angle_gamma   90.00
#
_symmetry.space_group_name_H-M   'P 1'
#
loop_
_entity.id
_entity.type
_entity.pdbx_description
1 polymer ?
#
loop_
_entity_poly.entity_id
_entity_poly.type
_entity_poly.pdbx_seq_one_letter_code
_entity_poly.pdbx_strand_id
1 'polypeptide(L)'
;MTYGTHNHSPARARALAFAAPALALAFLTAAAPAAASERWATLQAIHLLENPFDTARPGSLGELGAYQFREGTWKMYTSAPFELATDRRVSDAVAIKHYEWLKAELERRGFEVTPFRIALAWNGGVGAAVARHPAPTAVDYANRAANLAADLSRRELAYAK
;
A
#
# COMPACT_ATOMS: atom_id res chain seq x y z
N MET A 1 -35.50 -21.75 82.80
CA MET A 1 -34.92 -22.59 81.78
C MET A 1 -35.72 -22.35 80.55
N THR A 2 -35.17 -21.50 79.63
CA THR A 2 -35.81 -21.26 78.30
C THR A 2 -34.68 -21.09 77.28
N TYR A 3 -34.65 -22.02 76.36
CA TYR A 3 -33.67 -22.08 75.26
C TYR A 3 -34.10 -21.11 74.14
N GLY A 4 -33.23 -20.18 73.78
CA GLY A 4 -33.41 -19.30 72.64
C GLY A 4 -32.89 -20.00 71.35
N THR A 5 -33.74 -20.08 70.35
CA THR A 5 -33.41 -20.60 69.03
C THR A 5 -32.86 -19.49 68.15
N HIS A 6 -31.61 -19.62 67.75
CA HIS A 6 -30.97 -18.70 66.73
C HIS A 6 -31.37 -19.17 65.33
N ASN A 7 -32.01 -18.22 64.63
CA ASN A 7 -32.44 -18.40 63.25
C ASN A 7 -31.31 -17.82 62.32
N HIS A 8 -30.60 -18.70 61.58
CA HIS A 8 -29.62 -18.32 60.60
C HIS A 8 -30.29 -18.18 59.20
N SER A 9 -30.38 -16.95 58.72
CA SER A 9 -30.73 -16.67 57.33
C SER A 9 -29.55 -16.91 56.39
N PRO A 10 -29.73 -17.63 55.26
CA PRO A 10 -28.64 -17.80 54.29
C PRO A 10 -28.52 -16.57 53.40
N ALA A 11 -27.32 -16.02 53.34
CA ALA A 11 -26.93 -14.96 52.44
C ALA A 11 -27.03 -15.41 50.97
N ARG A 12 -27.83 -14.73 50.18
CA ARG A 12 -27.90 -14.91 48.70
C ARG A 12 -26.69 -14.28 48.04
N ALA A 13 -25.79 -15.14 47.55
CA ALA A 13 -24.71 -14.72 46.66
C ALA A 13 -25.31 -14.27 45.30
N ARG A 14 -25.12 -12.98 44.98
CA ARG A 14 -25.41 -12.44 43.63
C ARG A 14 -24.20 -12.75 42.74
N ALA A 15 -24.38 -13.65 41.80
CA ALA A 15 -23.41 -13.85 40.70
C ALA A 15 -23.50 -12.67 39.74
N LEU A 16 -22.41 -11.89 39.68
CA LEU A 16 -22.20 -10.87 38.64
C LEU A 16 -21.73 -11.60 37.39
N ALA A 17 -22.58 -11.71 36.40
CA ALA A 17 -22.21 -12.18 35.07
C ALA A 17 -21.45 -11.04 34.35
N PHE A 18 -20.16 -11.24 34.14
CA PHE A 18 -19.36 -10.40 33.25
C PHE A 18 -19.66 -10.81 31.81
N ALA A 19 -20.45 -10.02 31.11
CA ALA A 19 -20.58 -10.10 29.67
C ALA A 19 -19.33 -9.45 29.04
N ALA A 20 -18.44 -10.25 28.48
CA ALA A 20 -17.29 -9.77 27.73
C ALA A 20 -17.78 -9.27 26.35
N PRO A 21 -17.32 -8.10 25.86
CA PRO A 21 -17.71 -7.61 24.54
C PRO A 21 -16.90 -8.33 23.45
N ALA A 22 -17.54 -9.25 22.76
CA ALA A 22 -16.96 -10.00 21.63
C ALA A 22 -17.14 -9.27 20.27
N LEU A 23 -17.10 -7.91 20.24
CA LEU A 23 -17.38 -7.15 19.01
C LEU A 23 -16.21 -6.34 18.42
N ALA A 24 -14.98 -6.43 18.97
CA ALA A 24 -13.88 -5.58 18.53
C ALA A 24 -12.92 -6.23 17.51
N LEU A 25 -13.07 -7.50 17.13
CA LEU A 25 -12.07 -8.19 16.30
C LEU A 25 -12.42 -8.30 14.81
N ALA A 26 -13.61 -7.91 14.38
CA ALA A 26 -14.07 -8.12 12.99
C ALA A 26 -13.64 -7.03 11.98
N PHE A 27 -13.15 -5.87 12.42
CA PHE A 27 -12.84 -4.75 11.51
C PHE A 27 -11.39 -4.65 11.03
N LEU A 28 -10.45 -5.43 11.60
CA LEU A 28 -9.03 -5.33 11.24
C LEU A 28 -8.60 -6.21 10.06
N THR A 29 -9.42 -7.14 9.59
CA THR A 29 -9.03 -8.14 8.59
C THR A 29 -9.36 -7.77 7.14
N ALA A 30 -10.19 -6.76 6.90
CA ALA A 30 -10.62 -6.40 5.54
C ALA A 30 -9.71 -5.35 4.84
N ALA A 31 -8.97 -4.53 5.59
CA ALA A 31 -8.18 -3.44 5.02
C ALA A 31 -6.86 -3.90 4.35
N ALA A 32 -6.22 -4.95 4.86
CA ALA A 32 -4.94 -5.42 4.36
C ALA A 32 -5.02 -6.00 2.91
N PRO A 33 -6.00 -6.82 2.54
CA PRO A 33 -6.12 -7.30 1.16
C PRO A 33 -6.46 -6.18 0.16
N ALA A 34 -7.29 -5.21 0.52
CA ALA A 34 -7.63 -4.09 -0.35
C ALA A 34 -6.42 -3.17 -0.62
N ALA A 35 -5.62 -2.86 0.41
CA ALA A 35 -4.40 -2.06 0.26
C ALA A 35 -3.32 -2.79 -0.56
N ALA A 36 -3.21 -4.11 -0.43
CA ALA A 36 -2.30 -4.93 -1.24
C ALA A 36 -2.72 -4.96 -2.71
N SER A 37 -4.03 -5.05 -2.98
CA SER A 37 -4.60 -5.00 -4.33
C SER A 37 -4.38 -3.63 -4.98
N GLU A 38 -4.59 -2.52 -4.26
CA GLU A 38 -4.34 -1.17 -4.78
C GLU A 38 -2.87 -0.94 -5.10
N ARG A 39 -1.94 -1.36 -4.21
CA ARG A 39 -0.50 -1.29 -4.49
C ARG A 39 -0.14 -2.08 -5.73
N TRP A 40 -0.64 -3.32 -5.84
CA TRP A 40 -0.41 -4.16 -7.00
C TRP A 40 -0.88 -3.46 -8.29
N ALA A 41 -2.12 -2.99 -8.32
CA ALA A 41 -2.70 -2.32 -9.49
C ALA A 41 -1.90 -1.07 -9.87
N THR A 42 -1.47 -0.27 -8.89
CA THR A 42 -0.65 0.93 -9.12
C THR A 42 0.71 0.57 -9.71
N LEU A 43 1.40 -0.43 -9.15
CA LEU A 43 2.70 -0.86 -9.67
C LEU A 43 2.59 -1.49 -11.06
N GLN A 44 1.55 -2.28 -11.34
CA GLN A 44 1.32 -2.80 -12.68
C GLN A 44 1.02 -1.69 -13.69
N ALA A 45 0.26 -0.66 -13.30
CA ALA A 45 0.00 0.51 -14.14
C ALA A 45 1.29 1.27 -14.48
N ILE A 46 2.16 1.49 -13.50
CA ILE A 46 3.47 2.11 -13.69
C ILE A 46 4.32 1.27 -14.64
N HIS A 47 4.43 -0.04 -14.41
CA HIS A 47 5.15 -0.96 -15.29
C HIS A 47 4.67 -0.86 -16.75
N LEU A 48 3.35 -0.89 -16.98
CA LEU A 48 2.76 -0.79 -18.32
C LEU A 48 3.05 0.55 -19.01
N LEU A 49 3.31 1.62 -18.25
CA LEU A 49 3.69 2.92 -18.80
C LEU A 49 5.20 3.03 -19.07
N GLU A 50 6.02 2.42 -18.21
CA GLU A 50 7.48 2.54 -18.28
C GLU A 50 8.10 1.56 -19.27
N ASN A 51 7.73 0.28 -19.19
CA ASN A 51 8.33 -0.77 -20.01
C ASN A 51 7.39 -1.98 -20.18
N PRO A 52 6.29 -1.84 -20.96
CA PRO A 52 5.23 -2.85 -21.06
C PRO A 52 5.70 -4.21 -21.61
N PHE A 53 6.87 -4.25 -22.22
CA PHE A 53 7.43 -5.46 -22.86
C PHE A 53 8.63 -6.03 -22.12
N ASP A 54 8.94 -5.52 -20.91
CA ASP A 54 10.09 -5.95 -20.11
C ASP A 54 11.42 -5.97 -20.90
N THR A 55 11.61 -5.00 -21.76
CA THR A 55 12.83 -4.92 -22.58
C THR A 55 14.04 -4.62 -21.68
N ALA A 56 15.16 -5.27 -21.95
CA ALA A 56 16.42 -4.99 -21.27
C ALA A 56 17.13 -3.72 -21.78
N ARG A 57 16.52 -3.02 -22.75
CA ARG A 57 17.09 -1.81 -23.33
C ARG A 57 17.04 -0.67 -22.33
N PRO A 58 18.17 0.03 -22.09
CA PRO A 58 18.17 1.22 -21.24
C PRO A 58 17.29 2.34 -21.81
N GLY A 59 16.65 3.08 -20.92
CA GLY A 59 16.00 4.35 -21.24
C GLY A 59 17.00 5.44 -21.61
N SER A 60 16.51 6.62 -21.95
CA SER A 60 17.34 7.74 -22.46
C SER A 60 18.34 8.30 -21.45
N LEU A 61 18.09 8.09 -20.17
CA LEU A 61 18.96 8.53 -19.06
C LEU A 61 19.60 7.34 -18.33
N GLY A 62 19.63 6.15 -18.97
CA GLY A 62 20.19 4.93 -18.41
C GLY A 62 19.25 4.19 -17.45
N GLU A 63 17.95 4.48 -17.51
CA GLU A 63 16.97 3.75 -16.71
C GLU A 63 16.88 2.28 -17.15
N LEU A 64 16.64 1.36 -16.20
CA LEU A 64 16.57 -0.08 -16.47
C LEU A 64 15.31 -0.74 -15.91
N GLY A 65 14.91 -1.81 -16.60
CA GLY A 65 13.94 -2.80 -16.15
C GLY A 65 12.49 -2.37 -16.27
N ALA A 66 11.62 -3.18 -15.69
CA ALA A 66 10.16 -3.05 -15.76
C ALA A 66 9.63 -1.68 -15.31
N TYR A 67 10.30 -1.05 -14.37
CA TYR A 67 9.90 0.20 -13.75
C TYR A 67 10.81 1.37 -14.11
N GLN A 68 11.71 1.19 -15.08
CA GLN A 68 12.67 2.21 -15.53
C GLN A 68 13.37 2.90 -14.36
N PHE A 69 13.95 2.10 -13.45
CA PHE A 69 14.70 2.63 -12.32
C PHE A 69 15.96 3.34 -12.79
N ARG A 70 16.25 4.48 -12.15
CA ARG A 70 17.58 5.06 -12.18
C ARG A 70 18.47 4.38 -11.14
N GLU A 71 19.74 4.26 -11.44
CA GLU A 71 20.72 3.61 -10.54
C GLU A 71 20.72 4.21 -9.13
N GLY A 72 20.60 5.53 -8.99
CA GLY A 72 20.52 6.21 -7.69
C GLY A 72 19.31 5.77 -6.89
N THR A 73 18.12 5.67 -7.51
CA THR A 73 16.91 5.19 -6.85
C THR A 73 17.03 3.70 -6.48
N TRP A 74 17.59 2.88 -7.38
CA TRP A 74 17.86 1.47 -7.11
C TRP A 74 18.69 1.25 -5.85
N LYS A 75 19.81 1.96 -5.75
CA LYS A 75 20.73 1.89 -4.61
C LYS A 75 20.14 2.33 -3.28
N MET A 76 19.03 3.06 -3.26
CA MET A 76 18.32 3.39 -2.01
C MET A 76 17.70 2.16 -1.34
N TYR A 77 17.41 1.10 -2.09
CA TYR A 77 16.60 -0.05 -1.62
C TYR A 77 17.34 -1.38 -1.63
N THR A 78 18.45 -1.47 -2.34
CA THR A 78 19.20 -2.72 -2.48
C THR A 78 20.67 -2.46 -2.78
N SER A 79 21.52 -3.38 -2.30
CA SER A 79 22.94 -3.48 -2.69
C SER A 79 23.17 -4.37 -3.92
N ALA A 80 22.12 -4.96 -4.48
CA ALA A 80 22.22 -5.79 -5.67
C ALA A 80 22.71 -4.96 -6.87
N PRO A 81 23.50 -5.54 -7.79
CA PRO A 81 23.93 -4.89 -9.02
C PRO A 81 22.75 -4.28 -9.78
N PHE A 82 22.96 -3.08 -10.37
CA PHE A 82 21.89 -2.35 -11.03
C PHE A 82 21.35 -3.07 -12.28
N GLU A 83 22.17 -3.87 -12.94
CA GLU A 83 21.80 -4.71 -14.07
C GLU A 83 20.64 -5.67 -13.74
N LEU A 84 20.50 -6.06 -12.47
CA LEU A 84 19.38 -6.88 -11.99
C LEU A 84 18.04 -6.14 -11.98
N ALA A 85 18.00 -4.85 -12.26
CA ALA A 85 16.75 -4.14 -12.52
C ALA A 85 16.02 -4.68 -13.77
N THR A 86 16.73 -5.38 -14.67
CA THR A 86 16.13 -6.07 -15.81
C THR A 86 15.50 -7.42 -15.43
N ASP A 87 15.84 -8.01 -14.27
CA ASP A 87 15.14 -9.16 -13.72
C ASP A 87 13.82 -8.70 -13.09
N ARG A 88 12.69 -9.16 -13.66
CA ARG A 88 11.36 -8.74 -13.23
C ARG A 88 11.12 -8.98 -11.75
N ARG A 89 11.51 -10.12 -11.21
CA ARG A 89 11.25 -10.47 -9.79
C ARG A 89 12.06 -9.58 -8.84
N VAL A 90 13.30 -9.29 -9.19
CA VAL A 90 14.17 -8.40 -8.40
C VAL A 90 13.64 -6.97 -8.49
N SER A 91 13.24 -6.54 -9.69
CA SER A 91 12.68 -5.22 -9.95
C SER A 91 11.36 -5.01 -9.19
N ASP A 92 10.45 -6.00 -9.18
CA ASP A 92 9.20 -5.96 -8.40
C ASP A 92 9.48 -5.78 -6.89
N ALA A 93 10.45 -6.50 -6.34
CA ALA A 93 10.80 -6.37 -4.93
C ALA A 93 11.33 -4.97 -4.57
N VAL A 94 12.09 -4.34 -5.45
CA VAL A 94 12.57 -2.95 -5.29
C VAL A 94 11.42 -1.97 -5.47
N ALA A 95 10.53 -2.20 -6.45
CA ALA A 95 9.37 -1.36 -6.71
C ALA A 95 8.42 -1.30 -5.51
N ILE A 96 8.19 -2.43 -4.83
CA ILE A 96 7.40 -2.48 -3.60
C ILE A 96 8.03 -1.60 -2.52
N LYS A 97 9.35 -1.68 -2.31
CA LYS A 97 10.04 -0.85 -1.31
C LYS A 97 9.95 0.65 -1.66
N HIS A 98 10.10 0.98 -2.94
CA HIS A 98 9.97 2.36 -3.39
C HIS A 98 8.55 2.89 -3.21
N TYR A 99 7.53 2.09 -3.56
CA TYR A 99 6.13 2.42 -3.32
C TYR A 99 5.84 2.72 -1.84
N GLU A 100 6.27 1.83 -0.94
CA GLU A 100 6.04 2.00 0.50
C GLU A 100 6.76 3.25 1.05
N TRP A 101 7.96 3.56 0.53
CA TRP A 101 8.65 4.79 0.89
C TRP A 101 7.90 6.03 0.40
N LEU A 102 7.43 6.04 -0.86
CA LEU A 102 6.63 7.15 -1.40
C LEU A 102 5.35 7.35 -0.61
N LYS A 103 4.66 6.26 -0.27
CA LYS A 103 3.47 6.26 0.58
C LYS A 103 3.76 6.93 1.92
N ALA A 104 4.77 6.47 2.65
CA ALA A 104 5.15 7.03 3.96
C ALA A 104 5.52 8.52 3.87
N GLU A 105 6.22 8.94 2.80
CA GLU A 105 6.56 10.35 2.58
C GLU A 105 5.34 11.24 2.31
N LEU A 106 4.36 10.75 1.57
CA LEU A 106 3.09 11.46 1.33
C LEU A 106 2.28 11.60 2.63
N GLU A 107 2.11 10.49 3.37
CA GLU A 107 1.41 10.47 4.67
C GLU A 107 2.07 11.42 5.68
N ARG A 108 3.40 11.40 5.79
CA ARG A 108 4.16 12.29 6.68
C ARG A 108 3.94 13.77 6.35
N ARG A 109 3.64 14.08 5.10
CA ARG A 109 3.36 15.44 4.61
C ARG A 109 1.88 15.81 4.66
N GLY A 110 1.01 14.92 5.17
CA GLY A 110 -0.44 15.14 5.30
C GLY A 110 -1.21 15.00 3.98
N PHE A 111 -0.66 14.29 2.99
CA PHE A 111 -1.32 14.06 1.72
C PHE A 111 -1.96 12.67 1.69
N GLU A 112 -3.15 12.60 1.10
CA GLU A 112 -3.81 11.34 0.81
C GLU A 112 -2.99 10.51 -0.17
N VAL A 113 -2.86 9.20 0.11
CA VAL A 113 -2.18 8.26 -0.77
C VAL A 113 -3.17 7.72 -1.79
N THR A 114 -2.96 8.06 -3.04
CA THR A 114 -3.76 7.59 -4.17
C THR A 114 -2.85 7.09 -5.29
N PRO A 115 -3.32 6.22 -6.21
CA PRO A 115 -2.55 5.82 -7.38
C PRO A 115 -2.01 7.01 -8.18
N PHE A 116 -2.81 8.08 -8.29
CA PHE A 116 -2.38 9.33 -8.94
C PHE A 116 -1.19 9.96 -8.23
N ARG A 117 -1.24 10.12 -6.89
CA ARG A 117 -0.14 10.75 -6.14
C ARG A 117 1.11 9.91 -6.13
N ILE A 118 0.98 8.61 -6.00
CA ILE A 118 2.11 7.68 -6.11
C ILE A 118 2.77 7.80 -7.48
N ALA A 119 2.00 7.79 -8.56
CA ALA A 119 2.54 7.91 -9.91
C ALA A 119 3.16 9.29 -10.17
N LEU A 120 2.58 10.35 -9.63
CA LEU A 120 3.15 11.71 -9.71
C LEU A 120 4.49 11.79 -8.98
N ALA A 121 4.59 11.15 -7.80
CA ALA A 121 5.84 11.05 -7.05
C ALA A 121 6.86 10.13 -7.73
N TRP A 122 6.41 9.07 -8.37
CA TRP A 122 7.26 8.15 -9.13
C TRP A 122 7.98 8.85 -10.28
N ASN A 123 7.22 9.59 -11.09
CA ASN A 123 7.75 10.28 -12.27
C ASN A 123 8.51 11.57 -11.92
N GLY A 124 7.96 12.39 -11.02
CA GLY A 124 8.47 13.73 -10.73
C GLY A 124 9.14 13.89 -9.36
N GLY A 125 9.23 12.80 -8.58
CA GLY A 125 9.67 12.84 -7.18
C GLY A 125 8.60 13.33 -6.22
N VAL A 126 8.83 13.15 -4.91
CA VAL A 126 7.89 13.57 -3.84
C VAL A 126 7.58 15.07 -3.92
N GLY A 127 8.57 15.88 -4.31
CA GLY A 127 8.38 17.33 -4.50
C GLY A 127 7.28 17.66 -5.50
N ALA A 128 7.20 16.95 -6.61
CA ALA A 128 6.14 17.12 -7.61
C ALA A 128 4.77 16.72 -7.07
N ALA A 129 4.71 15.61 -6.30
CA ALA A 129 3.45 15.08 -5.75
C ALA A 129 2.81 15.99 -4.68
N VAL A 130 3.61 16.86 -4.05
CA VAL A 130 3.14 17.80 -3.02
C VAL A 130 3.10 19.24 -3.52
N ALA A 131 3.54 19.49 -4.74
CA ALA A 131 3.55 20.83 -5.34
C ALA A 131 2.11 21.32 -5.59
N ARG A 132 1.90 22.62 -5.43
CA ARG A 132 0.62 23.27 -5.77
C ARG A 132 0.35 23.22 -7.28
N HIS A 133 1.41 23.30 -8.08
CA HIS A 133 1.37 23.29 -9.53
C HIS A 133 2.47 22.35 -10.06
N PRO A 134 2.23 21.05 -10.11
CA PRO A 134 3.17 20.12 -10.69
C PRO A 134 3.27 20.32 -12.22
N ALA A 135 4.37 19.85 -12.81
CA ALA A 135 4.57 19.94 -14.27
C ALA A 135 3.45 19.22 -15.03
N PRO A 136 2.88 19.79 -16.09
CA PRO A 136 1.79 19.17 -16.86
C PRO A 136 2.11 17.75 -17.34
N THR A 137 3.35 17.48 -17.77
CA THR A 137 3.80 16.16 -18.21
C THR A 137 3.75 15.12 -17.10
N ALA A 138 4.12 15.50 -15.86
CA ALA A 138 4.02 14.62 -14.71
C ALA A 138 2.55 14.37 -14.30
N VAL A 139 1.68 15.37 -14.44
CA VAL A 139 0.23 15.24 -14.22
C VAL A 139 -0.39 14.29 -15.25
N ASP A 140 -0.03 14.41 -16.53
CA ASP A 140 -0.51 13.51 -17.58
C ASP A 140 -0.09 12.06 -17.30
N TYR A 141 1.18 11.85 -16.97
CA TYR A 141 1.67 10.53 -16.56
C TYR A 141 0.87 9.96 -15.38
N ALA A 142 0.66 10.76 -14.34
CA ALA A 142 -0.07 10.32 -13.14
C ALA A 142 -1.54 10.00 -13.43
N ASN A 143 -2.20 10.76 -14.30
CA ASN A 143 -3.57 10.48 -14.74
C ASN A 143 -3.66 9.14 -15.49
N ARG A 144 -2.73 8.90 -16.42
CA ARG A 144 -2.66 7.64 -17.17
C ARG A 144 -2.45 6.45 -16.25
N ALA A 145 -1.52 6.56 -15.28
CA ALA A 145 -1.26 5.52 -14.30
C ALA A 145 -2.48 5.24 -13.41
N ALA A 146 -3.15 6.29 -12.91
CA ALA A 146 -4.34 6.15 -12.08
C ALA A 146 -5.50 5.47 -12.83
N ASN A 147 -5.73 5.85 -14.08
CA ASN A 147 -6.76 5.23 -14.92
C ASN A 147 -6.47 3.75 -15.19
N LEU A 148 -5.22 3.39 -15.51
CA LEU A 148 -4.81 2.00 -15.68
C LEU A 148 -4.95 1.20 -14.36
N ALA A 149 -4.54 1.75 -13.24
CA ALA A 149 -4.69 1.10 -11.94
C ALA A 149 -6.16 0.81 -11.61
N ALA A 150 -7.06 1.77 -11.88
CA ALA A 150 -8.49 1.58 -11.70
C ALA A 150 -9.06 0.48 -12.62
N ASP A 151 -8.60 0.40 -13.86
CA ASP A 151 -9.00 -0.66 -14.80
C ASP A 151 -8.53 -2.04 -14.35
N LEU A 152 -7.29 -2.15 -13.90
CA LEU A 152 -6.71 -3.39 -13.38
C LEU A 152 -7.46 -3.88 -12.14
N SER A 153 -7.75 -2.99 -11.19
CA SER A 153 -8.51 -3.31 -9.99
C SER A 153 -9.93 -3.80 -10.32
N ARG A 154 -10.61 -3.19 -11.28
CA ARG A 154 -11.94 -3.65 -11.73
C ARG A 154 -11.90 -5.05 -12.33
N ARG A 155 -10.88 -5.35 -13.13
CA ARG A 155 -10.71 -6.69 -13.73
C ARG A 155 -10.43 -7.74 -12.67
N GLU A 156 -9.55 -7.46 -11.71
CA GLU A 156 -9.24 -8.38 -10.61
C GLU A 156 -10.51 -8.75 -9.82
N LEU A 157 -11.34 -7.75 -9.48
CA LEU A 157 -12.62 -7.98 -8.79
C LEU A 157 -13.63 -8.77 -9.62
N ALA A 158 -13.61 -8.66 -10.94
CA ALA A 158 -14.49 -9.43 -11.83
C ALA A 158 -14.10 -10.91 -11.91
N TYR A 159 -12.81 -11.23 -11.83
CA TYR A 159 -12.30 -12.61 -11.86
C TYR A 159 -12.34 -13.31 -10.51
N ALA A 160 -12.49 -12.58 -9.41
CA ALA A 160 -12.59 -13.13 -8.05
C ALA A 160 -14.00 -13.60 -7.65
N LYS A 161 -14.99 -13.42 -8.53
CA LYS A 161 -16.38 -13.88 -8.38
C LYS A 161 -16.62 -15.19 -9.09
#